data_fbe22bbd21ddfa788c547927e8da1d6d
#
_entry.id   fbe22bbd21ddfa788c547927e8da1d6d
#
_cell.length_a   1.000
_cell.length_b   1.000
_cell.length_c   1.000
_cell.angle_alpha   90.00
_cell.angle_beta   90.00
_cell.angle_gamma   90.00
#
_symmetry.space_group_name_H-M   'P 1'
#
loop_
_entity.id
_entity.type
_entity.pdbx_description
1 polymer ?
#
loop_
_entity_poly.entity_id
_entity_poly.type
_entity_poly.pdbx_seq_one_letter_code
_entity_poly.pdbx_strand_id
1 'polypeptide(L)'
;MNLDELRKQIDVIDEDLVALLNRRAEVVVEIGRLKNVDGTPIYAPDREKAVLEKIRRANKGPLPDKTLLAIYRELMSGSFALEKPLRIAYLGPQGSYSHLAAVEKFGSSVEYEPVTNIRGVFDEVAHEHADFGLVPIENSVGGGVIDTLDALVETDVQVCAEINRVIHHNLLANCRLEQIERVYSKPEVFAQCQRWLSETNLFGKTIPVAST
;
A
#
# COMPACT_ATOMS: atom_id res chain seq x y z
N MET A 1 38.30 18.33 -8.77
CA MET A 1 36.85 18.52 -8.75
C MET A 1 36.46 18.91 -7.34
N ASN A 2 35.84 20.06 -7.16
CA ASN A 2 35.40 20.55 -5.86
C ASN A 2 33.92 20.27 -5.63
N LEU A 3 33.42 20.51 -4.41
CA LEU A 3 32.04 20.20 -4.02
C LEU A 3 31.01 20.98 -4.87
N ASP A 4 31.30 22.22 -5.22
CA ASP A 4 30.38 23.07 -5.99
C ASP A 4 30.30 22.63 -7.45
N GLU A 5 31.38 22.12 -8.03
CA GLU A 5 31.37 21.51 -9.37
C GLU A 5 30.51 20.23 -9.39
N LEU A 6 30.57 19.41 -8.34
CA LEU A 6 29.74 18.22 -8.22
C LEU A 6 28.24 18.56 -8.06
N ARG A 7 27.93 19.57 -7.25
CA ARG A 7 26.55 20.05 -7.09
C ARG A 7 25.96 20.55 -8.43
N LYS A 8 26.72 21.34 -9.18
CA LYS A 8 26.29 21.78 -10.52
C LYS A 8 26.04 20.60 -11.48
N GLN A 9 26.84 19.53 -11.38
CA GLN A 9 26.60 18.33 -12.19
C GLN A 9 25.27 17.64 -11.79
N ILE A 10 24.95 17.61 -10.48
CA ILE A 10 23.67 17.09 -9.99
C ILE A 10 22.52 17.95 -10.53
N ASP A 11 22.63 19.28 -10.45
CA ASP A 11 21.58 20.20 -10.93
C ASP A 11 21.24 19.95 -12.42
N VAL A 12 22.24 19.77 -13.27
CA VAL A 12 22.04 19.44 -14.70
C VAL A 12 21.38 18.08 -14.88
N ILE A 13 21.79 17.06 -14.09
CA ILE A 13 21.18 15.72 -14.15
C ILE A 13 19.72 15.79 -13.71
N ASP A 14 19.41 16.59 -12.68
CA ASP A 14 18.03 16.75 -12.19
C ASP A 14 17.14 17.44 -13.23
N GLU A 15 17.64 18.44 -13.96
CA GLU A 15 16.92 19.05 -15.08
C GLU A 15 16.61 18.03 -16.20
N ASP A 16 17.60 17.23 -16.59
CA ASP A 16 17.43 16.16 -17.57
C ASP A 16 16.42 15.09 -17.08
N LEU A 17 16.50 14.73 -15.80
CA LEU A 17 15.58 13.77 -15.18
C LEU A 17 14.14 14.28 -15.23
N VAL A 18 13.89 15.54 -14.86
CA VAL A 18 12.56 16.18 -14.94
C VAL A 18 12.04 16.17 -16.38
N ALA A 19 12.89 16.51 -17.36
CA ALA A 19 12.52 16.48 -18.77
C ALA A 19 12.13 15.07 -19.24
N LEU A 20 12.88 14.04 -18.86
CA LEU A 20 12.57 12.64 -19.19
C LEU A 20 11.29 12.14 -18.51
N LEU A 21 11.03 12.55 -17.26
CA LEU A 21 9.81 12.22 -16.55
C LEU A 21 8.57 12.82 -17.22
N ASN A 22 8.64 14.09 -17.62
CA ASN A 22 7.55 14.74 -18.34
C ASN A 22 7.31 14.13 -19.72
N ARG A 23 8.36 13.81 -20.48
CA ARG A 23 8.24 13.09 -21.76
C ARG A 23 7.58 11.72 -21.58
N ARG A 24 7.90 11.01 -20.50
CA ARG A 24 7.23 9.75 -20.17
C ARG A 24 5.74 9.99 -19.86
N ALA A 25 5.41 11.05 -19.12
CA ALA A 25 4.04 11.41 -18.78
C ALA A 25 3.21 11.75 -20.03
N GLU A 26 3.75 12.46 -21.00
CA GLU A 26 3.10 12.72 -22.29
C GLU A 26 2.70 11.43 -23.02
N VAL A 27 3.61 10.45 -23.07
CA VAL A 27 3.30 9.13 -23.67
C VAL A 27 2.22 8.39 -22.88
N VAL A 28 2.20 8.53 -21.55
CA VAL A 28 1.17 7.93 -20.69
C VAL A 28 -0.21 8.52 -20.99
N VAL A 29 -0.30 9.84 -21.14
CA VAL A 29 -1.57 10.52 -21.53
C VAL A 29 -2.12 9.97 -22.84
N GLU A 30 -1.26 9.78 -23.86
CA GLU A 30 -1.67 9.19 -25.14
C GLU A 30 -2.14 7.74 -24.99
N ILE A 31 -1.45 6.95 -24.16
CA ILE A 31 -1.90 5.58 -23.82
C ILE A 31 -3.27 5.60 -23.16
N GLY A 32 -3.49 6.52 -22.21
CA GLY A 32 -4.78 6.68 -21.52
C GLY A 32 -5.92 7.00 -22.50
N ARG A 33 -5.68 7.89 -23.47
CA ARG A 33 -6.65 8.18 -24.52
C ARG A 33 -7.03 6.95 -25.34
N LEU A 34 -6.05 6.14 -25.73
CA LEU A 34 -6.29 4.90 -26.48
C LEU A 34 -7.07 3.88 -25.66
N LYS A 35 -6.68 3.65 -24.40
CA LYS A 35 -7.39 2.73 -23.50
C LYS A 35 -8.85 3.12 -23.26
N ASN A 36 -9.11 4.42 -23.09
CA ASN A 36 -10.47 4.92 -22.91
C ASN A 36 -11.37 4.67 -24.12
N VAL A 37 -10.81 4.64 -25.33
CA VAL A 37 -11.56 4.28 -26.56
C VAL A 37 -11.86 2.79 -26.59
N ASP A 38 -10.91 1.95 -26.20
CA ASP A 38 -11.03 0.48 -26.30
C ASP A 38 -11.63 -0.17 -25.05
N GLY A 39 -11.96 0.61 -23.99
CA GLY A 39 -12.48 0.08 -22.72
C GLY A 39 -11.45 -0.75 -21.92
N THR A 40 -10.16 -0.63 -22.24
CA THR A 40 -9.10 -1.38 -21.56
C THR A 40 -8.86 -0.81 -20.16
N PRO A 41 -8.73 -1.66 -19.10
CA PRO A 41 -8.48 -1.18 -17.75
C PRO A 41 -7.19 -0.34 -17.66
N ILE A 42 -7.27 0.76 -16.91
CA ILE A 42 -6.12 1.65 -16.66
C ILE A 42 -5.04 0.93 -15.89
N TYR A 43 -5.41 0.28 -14.79
CA TYR A 43 -4.52 -0.52 -13.97
C TYR A 43 -4.48 -1.97 -14.46
N ALA A 44 -3.29 -2.46 -14.76
CA ALA A 44 -3.02 -3.84 -15.18
C ALA A 44 -1.87 -4.40 -14.32
N PRO A 45 -2.13 -5.27 -13.34
CA PRO A 45 -1.12 -5.82 -12.42
C PRO A 45 0.05 -6.49 -13.13
N ASP A 46 -0.22 -7.24 -14.21
CA ASP A 46 0.82 -7.91 -15.00
C ASP A 46 1.76 -6.93 -15.69
N ARG A 47 1.20 -5.83 -16.19
CA ARG A 47 1.99 -4.76 -16.81
C ARG A 47 2.86 -4.04 -15.79
N GLU A 48 2.32 -3.74 -14.61
CA GLU A 48 3.09 -3.18 -13.49
C GLU A 48 4.27 -4.06 -13.14
N LYS A 49 4.03 -5.35 -12.91
CA LYS A 49 5.06 -6.34 -12.60
C LYS A 49 6.14 -6.40 -13.69
N ALA A 50 5.74 -6.42 -14.96
CA ALA A 50 6.68 -6.45 -16.09
C ALA A 50 7.55 -5.18 -16.15
N VAL A 51 6.98 -4.00 -15.85
CA VAL A 51 7.72 -2.74 -15.78
C VAL A 51 8.75 -2.77 -14.66
N LEU A 52 8.36 -3.15 -13.44
CA LEU A 52 9.25 -3.21 -12.29
C LEU A 52 10.40 -4.22 -12.51
N GLU A 53 10.13 -5.38 -13.09
CA GLU A 53 11.17 -6.36 -13.45
C GLU A 53 12.13 -5.81 -14.51
N LYS A 54 11.63 -5.10 -15.53
CA LYS A 54 12.48 -4.44 -16.53
C LYS A 54 13.41 -3.41 -15.89
N ILE A 55 12.90 -2.59 -14.98
CA ILE A 55 13.68 -1.59 -14.26
C ILE A 55 14.76 -2.24 -13.39
N ARG A 56 14.42 -3.30 -12.65
CA ARG A 56 15.37 -4.06 -11.85
C ARG A 56 16.52 -4.62 -12.70
N ARG A 57 16.21 -5.21 -13.87
CA ARG A 57 17.23 -5.74 -14.79
C ARG A 57 18.09 -4.65 -15.42
N ALA A 58 17.53 -3.47 -15.64
CA ALA A 58 18.24 -2.33 -16.20
C ALA A 58 19.18 -1.66 -15.20
N ASN A 59 18.95 -1.85 -13.90
CA ASN A 59 19.80 -1.26 -12.85
C ASN A 59 21.22 -1.83 -12.91
N LYS A 60 22.19 -0.96 -13.14
CA LYS A 60 23.65 -1.26 -13.14
C LYS A 60 24.43 -0.27 -12.27
N GLY A 61 23.72 0.63 -11.61
CA GLY A 61 24.33 1.71 -10.85
C GLY A 61 24.41 1.43 -9.35
N PRO A 62 24.83 2.44 -8.58
CA PRO A 62 25.00 2.33 -7.13
C PRO A 62 23.67 2.39 -6.35
N LEU A 63 22.54 2.80 -7.00
CA LEU A 63 21.25 2.82 -6.32
C LEU A 63 20.76 1.40 -6.08
N PRO A 64 20.33 1.06 -4.84
CA PRO A 64 19.71 -0.23 -4.55
C PRO A 64 18.42 -0.42 -5.36
N ASP A 65 18.13 -1.64 -5.80
CA ASP A 65 16.88 -1.98 -6.50
C ASP A 65 15.63 -1.51 -5.74
N LYS A 66 15.62 -1.67 -4.42
CA LYS A 66 14.51 -1.19 -3.56
C LYS A 66 14.20 0.29 -3.78
N THR A 67 15.23 1.12 -3.87
CA THR A 67 15.07 2.57 -4.08
C THR A 67 14.49 2.87 -5.46
N LEU A 68 15.04 2.24 -6.52
CA LEU A 68 14.52 2.42 -7.87
C LEU A 68 13.08 1.94 -8.01
N LEU A 69 12.74 0.80 -7.44
CA LEU A 69 11.38 0.28 -7.47
C LEU A 69 10.40 1.19 -6.74
N ALA A 70 10.81 1.83 -5.63
CA ALA A 70 9.99 2.83 -4.94
C ALA A 70 9.74 4.07 -5.80
N ILE A 71 10.77 4.60 -6.47
CA ILE A 71 10.65 5.73 -7.41
C ILE A 71 9.68 5.37 -8.54
N TYR A 72 9.84 4.20 -9.15
CA TYR A 72 8.97 3.80 -10.26
C TYR A 72 7.54 3.51 -9.84
N ARG A 73 7.30 3.09 -8.61
CA ARG A 73 5.94 2.97 -8.06
C ARG A 73 5.25 4.32 -8.00
N GLU A 74 5.92 5.36 -7.49
CA GLU A 74 5.36 6.72 -7.46
C GLU A 74 5.17 7.29 -8.87
N LEU A 75 6.08 7.02 -9.81
CA LEU A 75 5.90 7.39 -11.22
C LEU A 75 4.68 6.72 -11.86
N MET A 76 4.41 5.47 -11.53
CA MET A 76 3.22 4.77 -12.00
C MET A 76 1.95 5.30 -11.33
N SER A 77 2.01 5.58 -10.03
CA SER A 77 0.92 6.21 -9.29
C SER A 77 0.52 7.56 -9.92
N GLY A 78 1.48 8.44 -10.18
CA GLY A 78 1.24 9.70 -10.88
C GLY A 78 0.72 9.51 -12.32
N SER A 79 1.09 8.42 -12.98
CA SER A 79 0.58 8.07 -14.30
C SER A 79 -0.92 7.73 -14.27
N PHE A 80 -1.39 7.02 -13.25
CA PHE A 80 -2.83 6.74 -13.09
C PHE A 80 -3.63 8.03 -12.95
N ALA A 81 -3.14 8.99 -12.15
CA ALA A 81 -3.79 10.29 -11.98
C ALA A 81 -3.92 11.08 -13.30
N LEU A 82 -2.99 10.89 -14.25
CA LEU A 82 -3.03 11.52 -15.57
C LEU A 82 -3.99 10.81 -16.55
N GLU A 83 -4.16 9.50 -16.43
CA GLU A 83 -5.07 8.71 -17.28
C GLU A 83 -6.53 8.85 -16.81
N LYS A 84 -6.78 8.54 -15.56
CA LYS A 84 -8.03 8.69 -14.80
C LYS A 84 -7.70 8.54 -13.32
N PRO A 85 -8.08 9.47 -12.44
CA PRO A 85 -7.90 9.29 -11.00
C PRO A 85 -8.50 7.94 -10.55
N LEU A 86 -7.66 7.09 -9.95
CA LEU A 86 -8.11 5.83 -9.37
C LEU A 86 -8.59 6.04 -7.94
N ARG A 87 -9.72 5.42 -7.60
CA ARG A 87 -10.27 5.37 -6.24
C ARG A 87 -10.10 3.99 -5.64
N ILE A 88 -9.48 3.93 -4.46
CA ILE A 88 -9.15 2.68 -3.76
C ILE A 88 -9.92 2.65 -2.44
N ALA A 89 -10.97 1.86 -2.36
CA ALA A 89 -11.65 1.56 -1.10
C ALA A 89 -10.79 0.59 -0.27
N TYR A 90 -10.69 0.81 1.03
CA TYR A 90 -9.94 -0.08 1.90
C TYR A 90 -10.58 -0.22 3.28
N LEU A 91 -10.34 -1.34 3.97
CA LEU A 91 -10.79 -1.51 5.35
C LEU A 91 -10.08 -0.50 6.26
N GLY A 92 -10.83 0.51 6.72
CA GLY A 92 -10.35 1.60 7.57
C GLY A 92 -10.00 1.15 9.01
N PRO A 93 -9.61 2.10 9.82
CA PRO A 93 -9.47 3.54 9.55
C PRO A 93 -8.20 3.90 8.76
N GLN A 94 -8.03 5.20 8.46
CA GLN A 94 -6.76 5.72 7.94
C GLN A 94 -5.61 5.39 8.91
N GLY A 95 -4.45 4.98 8.37
CA GLY A 95 -3.32 4.52 9.17
C GLY A 95 -3.38 3.03 9.54
N SER A 96 -4.47 2.31 9.22
CA SER A 96 -4.55 0.86 9.39
C SER A 96 -3.54 0.11 8.51
N TYR A 97 -3.31 -1.17 8.77
CA TYR A 97 -2.45 -2.01 7.91
C TYR A 97 -3.00 -2.13 6.49
N SER A 98 -4.32 -2.14 6.32
CA SER A 98 -4.95 -2.10 5.01
C SER A 98 -4.63 -0.78 4.28
N HIS A 99 -4.72 0.37 4.97
CA HIS A 99 -4.30 1.65 4.39
C HIS A 99 -2.83 1.64 3.97
N LEU A 100 -1.93 1.18 4.84
CA LEU A 100 -0.51 1.10 4.54
C LEU A 100 -0.21 0.17 3.36
N ALA A 101 -0.92 -0.96 3.26
CA ALA A 101 -0.80 -1.88 2.14
C ALA A 101 -1.33 -1.27 0.83
N ALA A 102 -2.43 -0.52 0.88
CA ALA A 102 -2.98 0.19 -0.27
C ALA A 102 -1.98 1.24 -0.81
N VAL A 103 -1.41 2.08 0.07
CA VAL A 103 -0.40 3.08 -0.31
C VAL A 103 0.88 2.41 -0.83
N GLU A 104 1.30 1.29 -0.23
CA GLU A 104 2.45 0.52 -0.71
C GLU A 104 2.22 -0.04 -2.12
N LYS A 105 1.00 -0.40 -2.46
CA LYS A 105 0.63 -0.97 -3.75
C LYS A 105 0.44 0.10 -4.83
N PHE A 106 -0.36 1.12 -4.53
CA PHE A 106 -0.83 2.08 -5.53
C PHE A 106 -0.09 3.42 -5.51
N GLY A 107 0.78 3.67 -4.51
CA GLY A 107 1.53 4.93 -4.34
C GLY A 107 0.67 6.07 -3.77
N SER A 108 1.16 7.30 -3.86
CA SER A 108 0.58 8.45 -3.17
C SER A 108 -0.38 9.29 -4.01
N SER A 109 -0.44 9.07 -5.33
CA SER A 109 -1.18 9.93 -6.27
C SER A 109 -2.57 9.42 -6.65
N VAL A 110 -3.13 8.48 -5.87
CA VAL A 110 -4.49 7.95 -6.04
C VAL A 110 -5.38 8.34 -4.86
N GLU A 111 -6.70 8.25 -5.02
CA GLU A 111 -7.65 8.57 -3.97
C GLU A 111 -7.89 7.34 -3.09
N TYR A 112 -7.83 7.53 -1.76
CA TYR A 112 -8.01 6.46 -0.77
C TYR A 112 -9.26 6.71 0.07
N GLU A 113 -10.21 5.75 0.06
CA GLU A 113 -11.48 5.83 0.78
C GLU A 113 -11.54 4.79 1.91
N PRO A 114 -11.54 5.23 3.19
CA PRO A 114 -11.68 4.32 4.32
C PRO A 114 -13.11 3.85 4.49
N VAL A 115 -13.34 2.54 4.48
CA VAL A 115 -14.64 1.91 4.69
C VAL A 115 -14.64 1.19 6.03
N THR A 116 -15.77 1.20 6.73
CA THR A 116 -15.87 0.73 8.12
C THR A 116 -15.85 -0.79 8.30
N ASN A 117 -16.20 -1.54 7.26
CA ASN A 117 -16.25 -3.01 7.29
C ASN A 117 -15.89 -3.60 5.91
N ILE A 118 -15.58 -4.89 5.90
CA ILE A 118 -15.14 -5.63 4.70
C ILE A 118 -16.23 -5.62 3.63
N ARG A 119 -17.48 -5.91 3.99
CA ARG A 119 -18.60 -5.94 3.04
C ARG A 119 -18.75 -4.62 2.31
N GLY A 120 -18.65 -3.49 3.03
CA GLY A 120 -18.73 -2.17 2.42
C GLY A 120 -17.62 -1.93 1.39
N VAL A 121 -16.40 -2.50 1.58
CA VAL A 121 -15.35 -2.40 0.55
C VAL A 121 -15.75 -3.11 -0.73
N PHE A 122 -16.37 -4.30 -0.62
CA PHE A 122 -16.90 -5.03 -1.78
C PHE A 122 -18.05 -4.27 -2.46
N ASP A 123 -18.94 -3.68 -1.67
CA ASP A 123 -20.06 -2.89 -2.17
C ASP A 123 -19.59 -1.64 -2.93
N GLU A 124 -18.56 -0.94 -2.45
CA GLU A 124 -17.96 0.21 -3.16
C GLU A 124 -17.40 -0.18 -4.55
N VAL A 125 -16.77 -1.36 -4.65
CA VAL A 125 -16.25 -1.84 -5.92
C VAL A 125 -17.38 -2.36 -6.82
N ALA A 126 -18.33 -3.12 -6.28
CA ALA A 126 -19.44 -3.68 -7.04
C ALA A 126 -20.37 -2.60 -7.65
N HIS A 127 -20.50 -1.45 -6.97
CA HIS A 127 -21.27 -0.30 -7.46
C HIS A 127 -20.43 0.72 -8.25
N GLU A 128 -19.19 0.40 -8.59
CA GLU A 128 -18.27 1.25 -9.36
C GLU A 128 -17.97 2.62 -8.67
N HIS A 129 -18.19 2.71 -7.36
CA HIS A 129 -17.79 3.89 -6.57
C HIS A 129 -16.28 3.92 -6.34
N ALA A 130 -15.64 2.74 -6.24
CA ALA A 130 -14.21 2.58 -6.23
C ALA A 130 -13.76 1.66 -7.36
N ASP A 131 -12.57 1.94 -7.93
CA ASP A 131 -11.99 1.11 -8.99
C ASP A 131 -11.39 -0.18 -8.43
N PHE A 132 -10.90 -0.16 -7.19
CA PHE A 132 -10.34 -1.33 -6.48
C PHE A 132 -10.69 -1.29 -5.01
N GLY A 133 -10.77 -2.48 -4.41
CA GLY A 133 -10.93 -2.68 -2.98
C GLY A 133 -9.74 -3.41 -2.36
N LEU A 134 -9.31 -3.01 -1.16
CA LEU A 134 -8.27 -3.69 -0.42
C LEU A 134 -8.79 -4.16 0.93
N VAL A 135 -8.82 -5.47 1.11
CA VAL A 135 -9.30 -6.15 2.31
C VAL A 135 -8.28 -7.17 2.82
N PRO A 136 -8.21 -7.45 4.12
CA PRO A 136 -7.40 -8.54 4.65
C PRO A 136 -8.04 -9.88 4.29
N ILE A 137 -7.23 -10.84 3.81
CA ILE A 137 -7.71 -12.19 3.51
C ILE A 137 -7.22 -13.23 4.51
N GLU A 138 -6.05 -13.00 5.10
CA GLU A 138 -5.43 -13.92 6.04
C GLU A 138 -4.51 -13.20 7.02
N ASN A 139 -4.38 -13.71 8.22
CA ASN A 139 -3.31 -13.32 9.15
C ASN A 139 -2.63 -14.57 9.75
N SER A 140 -1.37 -14.43 10.16
CA SER A 140 -0.52 -15.54 10.60
C SER A 140 -0.98 -16.26 11.87
N VAL A 141 -1.93 -15.71 12.63
CA VAL A 141 -2.43 -16.28 13.90
C VAL A 141 -3.89 -16.69 13.78
N GLY A 142 -4.74 -15.86 13.20
CA GLY A 142 -6.18 -16.11 13.07
C GLY A 142 -6.56 -16.91 11.82
N GLY A 143 -5.62 -17.13 10.89
CA GLY A 143 -5.92 -17.76 9.61
C GLY A 143 -6.75 -16.87 8.67
N GLY A 144 -7.61 -17.48 7.87
CA GLY A 144 -8.46 -16.80 6.90
C GLY A 144 -9.49 -15.87 7.55
N VAL A 145 -9.71 -14.70 6.93
CA VAL A 145 -10.73 -13.73 7.34
C VAL A 145 -12.07 -14.15 6.72
N ILE A 146 -12.95 -14.70 7.55
CA ILE A 146 -14.23 -15.29 7.10
C ILE A 146 -15.07 -14.26 6.34
N ASP A 147 -15.20 -13.03 6.86
CA ASP A 147 -15.99 -11.97 6.21
C ASP A 147 -15.52 -11.68 4.77
N THR A 148 -14.21 -11.79 4.50
CA THR A 148 -13.66 -11.62 3.15
C THR A 148 -14.00 -12.80 2.26
N LEU A 149 -13.89 -14.02 2.80
CA LEU A 149 -14.18 -15.24 2.04
C LEU A 149 -15.68 -15.33 1.69
N ASP A 150 -16.56 -14.98 2.63
CA ASP A 150 -18.01 -14.93 2.40
C ASP A 150 -18.37 -13.88 1.35
N ALA A 151 -17.79 -12.66 1.46
CA ALA A 151 -18.03 -11.59 0.49
C ALA A 151 -17.57 -11.97 -0.93
N LEU A 152 -16.45 -12.71 -1.07
CA LEU A 152 -15.98 -13.21 -2.38
C LEU A 152 -16.94 -14.21 -3.02
N VAL A 153 -17.66 -15.01 -2.21
CA VAL A 153 -18.64 -15.97 -2.72
C VAL A 153 -19.95 -15.28 -3.12
N GLU A 154 -20.30 -14.19 -2.44
CA GLU A 154 -21.56 -13.49 -2.61
C GLU A 154 -21.55 -12.37 -3.66
N THR A 155 -20.37 -12.02 -4.20
CA THR A 155 -20.21 -10.91 -5.16
C THR A 155 -19.49 -11.37 -6.42
N ASP A 156 -19.68 -10.64 -7.53
CA ASP A 156 -18.96 -10.86 -8.79
C ASP A 156 -17.58 -10.16 -8.83
N VAL A 157 -17.13 -9.59 -7.71
CA VAL A 157 -15.82 -8.94 -7.61
C VAL A 157 -14.70 -9.98 -7.70
N GLN A 158 -13.67 -9.68 -8.50
CA GLN A 158 -12.57 -10.61 -8.75
C GLN A 158 -11.28 -10.16 -8.06
N VAL A 159 -10.53 -11.13 -7.53
CA VAL A 159 -9.19 -10.88 -6.98
C VAL A 159 -8.21 -10.63 -8.15
N CYS A 160 -7.61 -9.45 -8.19
CA CYS A 160 -6.64 -9.07 -9.23
C CYS A 160 -5.19 -9.00 -8.72
N ALA A 161 -4.96 -8.92 -7.42
CA ALA A 161 -3.63 -8.88 -6.83
C ALA A 161 -3.64 -9.32 -5.37
N GLU A 162 -2.46 -9.73 -4.89
CA GLU A 162 -2.18 -10.07 -3.49
C GLU A 162 -1.05 -9.18 -2.97
N ILE A 163 -1.13 -8.78 -1.69
CA ILE A 163 -0.10 -8.04 -0.99
C ILE A 163 0.21 -8.80 0.30
N ASN A 164 1.46 -9.20 0.47
CA ASN A 164 1.94 -9.77 1.72
C ASN A 164 2.72 -8.70 2.50
N ARG A 165 2.25 -8.39 3.71
CA ARG A 165 2.85 -7.39 4.57
C ARG A 165 3.28 -7.97 5.91
N VAL A 166 4.55 -7.81 6.24
CA VAL A 166 5.06 -8.15 7.58
C VAL A 166 4.56 -7.11 8.58
N ILE A 167 3.89 -7.58 9.64
CA ILE A 167 3.34 -6.74 10.71
C ILE A 167 4.25 -6.83 11.93
N HIS A 168 4.73 -5.68 12.39
CA HIS A 168 5.48 -5.55 13.63
C HIS A 168 4.69 -4.70 14.61
N HIS A 169 4.28 -5.31 15.72
CA HIS A 169 3.62 -4.57 16.78
C HIS A 169 4.65 -3.87 17.67
N ASN A 170 4.35 -2.66 18.11
CA ASN A 170 5.18 -1.87 19.01
C ASN A 170 4.38 -1.50 20.24
N LEU A 171 4.98 -1.66 21.43
CA LEU A 171 4.42 -1.13 22.66
C LEU A 171 4.87 0.32 22.84
N LEU A 172 3.90 1.23 22.97
CA LEU A 172 4.15 2.65 23.22
C LEU A 172 3.71 2.99 24.64
N ALA A 173 4.58 3.67 25.39
CA ALA A 173 4.30 4.11 26.74
C ALA A 173 5.10 5.37 27.09
N ASN A 174 4.58 6.18 28.02
CA ASN A 174 5.27 7.36 28.58
C ASN A 174 6.06 7.05 29.87
N CYS A 175 6.25 5.76 30.17
CA CYS A 175 6.94 5.26 31.36
C CYS A 175 7.84 4.07 31.00
N ARG A 176 8.62 3.58 31.96
CA ARG A 176 9.42 2.37 31.80
C ARG A 176 8.53 1.14 31.77
N LEU A 177 9.01 0.05 31.15
CA LEU A 177 8.26 -1.20 30.98
C LEU A 177 7.69 -1.76 32.30
N GLU A 178 8.46 -1.70 33.38
CA GLU A 178 8.09 -2.21 34.70
C GLU A 178 6.96 -1.40 35.35
N GLN A 179 6.78 -0.15 34.95
CA GLN A 179 5.78 0.77 35.46
C GLN A 179 4.44 0.70 34.72
N ILE A 180 4.37 -0.10 33.65
CA ILE A 180 3.13 -0.25 32.89
C ILE A 180 2.12 -1.02 33.73
N GLU A 181 0.96 -0.40 33.97
CA GLU A 181 -0.16 -0.98 34.72
C GLU A 181 -1.24 -1.54 33.79
N ARG A 182 -1.39 -0.96 32.59
CA ARG A 182 -2.44 -1.33 31.62
C ARG A 182 -1.91 -1.26 30.19
N VAL A 183 -2.31 -2.23 29.37
CA VAL A 183 -1.99 -2.28 27.94
C VAL A 183 -3.29 -2.36 27.15
N TYR A 184 -3.51 -1.41 26.27
CA TYR A 184 -4.72 -1.31 25.46
C TYR A 184 -4.41 -1.73 24.03
N SER A 185 -5.16 -2.67 23.46
CA SER A 185 -5.09 -3.03 22.05
C SER A 185 -6.31 -3.86 21.62
N LYS A 186 -6.38 -4.21 20.33
CA LYS A 186 -7.37 -5.16 19.82
C LYS A 186 -7.07 -6.57 20.33
N PRO A 187 -8.10 -7.43 20.51
CA PRO A 187 -7.92 -8.82 20.93
C PRO A 187 -6.92 -9.60 20.06
N GLU A 188 -6.96 -9.39 18.74
CA GLU A 188 -6.09 -10.07 17.78
C GLU A 188 -4.61 -9.73 18.01
N VAL A 189 -4.29 -8.49 18.39
CA VAL A 189 -2.93 -8.04 18.71
C VAL A 189 -2.43 -8.73 19.98
N PHE A 190 -3.28 -8.87 21.00
CA PHE A 190 -2.93 -9.60 22.22
C PHE A 190 -2.65 -11.07 21.94
N ALA A 191 -3.46 -11.71 21.10
CA ALA A 191 -3.23 -13.08 20.68
C ALA A 191 -1.89 -13.26 19.95
N GLN A 192 -1.55 -12.33 19.05
CA GLN A 192 -0.29 -12.35 18.32
C GLN A 192 0.94 -12.08 19.22
N CYS A 193 0.78 -11.25 20.26
CA CYS A 193 1.85 -10.87 21.18
C CYS A 193 1.86 -11.68 22.49
N GLN A 194 1.03 -12.73 22.62
CA GLN A 194 0.79 -13.46 23.86
C GLN A 194 2.08 -13.92 24.55
N ARG A 195 3.02 -14.51 23.79
CA ARG A 195 4.29 -14.98 24.34
C ARG A 195 5.08 -13.85 24.99
N TRP A 196 5.27 -12.74 24.26
CA TRP A 196 6.01 -11.60 24.76
C TRP A 196 5.34 -10.92 25.96
N LEU A 197 4.00 -10.79 25.94
CA LEU A 197 3.22 -10.25 27.05
C LEU A 197 3.37 -11.11 28.32
N SER A 198 3.47 -12.43 28.17
CA SER A 198 3.71 -13.35 29.30
C SER A 198 5.13 -13.24 29.84
N GLU A 199 6.13 -13.21 28.97
CA GLU A 199 7.55 -13.06 29.33
C GLU A 199 7.85 -11.71 30.04
N THR A 200 7.06 -10.67 29.74
CA THR A 200 7.20 -9.31 30.33
C THR A 200 6.25 -9.06 31.51
N ASN A 201 5.48 -10.07 31.95
CA ASN A 201 4.45 -9.95 33.01
C ASN A 201 3.36 -8.89 32.69
N LEU A 202 3.06 -8.63 31.42
CA LEU A 202 2.03 -7.69 30.97
C LEU A 202 0.73 -8.39 30.57
N PHE A 203 0.70 -9.71 30.43
CA PHE A 203 -0.48 -10.46 29.96
C PHE A 203 -1.71 -10.21 30.83
N GLY A 204 -1.58 -10.20 32.16
CA GLY A 204 -2.68 -9.90 33.09
C GLY A 204 -3.10 -8.42 33.16
N LYS A 205 -2.42 -7.54 32.44
CA LYS A 205 -2.69 -6.10 32.40
C LYS A 205 -3.34 -5.64 31.08
N THR A 206 -3.74 -6.59 30.22
CA THR A 206 -4.32 -6.31 28.91
C THR A 206 -5.80 -5.89 29.01
N ILE A 207 -6.15 -4.84 28.27
CA ILE A 207 -7.53 -4.34 28.17
C ILE A 207 -7.90 -4.26 26.70
N PRO A 208 -8.86 -5.07 26.22
CA PRO A 208 -9.28 -5.03 24.83
C PRO A 208 -10.04 -3.75 24.51
N VAL A 209 -9.72 -3.17 23.33
CA VAL A 209 -10.37 -1.99 22.76
C VAL A 209 -10.66 -2.21 21.28
N ALA A 210 -11.60 -1.46 20.73
CA ALA A 210 -12.01 -1.63 19.32
C ALA A 210 -10.94 -1.16 18.31
N SER A 211 -10.07 -0.24 18.70
CA SER A 211 -8.95 0.28 17.87
C SER A 211 -7.82 0.76 18.76
N THR A 212 -6.62 0.71 18.25
CA THR A 212 -5.38 1.27 18.86
C THR A 212 -4.72 2.23 17.90
#